data_12a0b828a74ea53e66761d8d534b7c49
#
_entry.id   12a0b828a74ea53e66761d8d534b7c49
#
_cell.length_a   1.000
_cell.length_b   1.000
_cell.length_c   1.000
_cell.angle_alpha   90.00
_cell.angle_beta   90.00
_cell.angle_gamma   90.00
#
_symmetry.space_group_name_H-M   'P 1'
#
loop_
_entity.id
_entity.type
_entity.pdbx_description
1 polymer ?
#
loop_
_entity_poly.entity_id
_entity_poly.type
_entity_poly.pdbx_seq_one_letter_code
_entity_poly.pdbx_strand_id
1 'polypeptide(L)'
;MDKFQITGGKVLRGEVTISGAKNAALPILLATMLTSEDVTLKNVPDLRDVQTCLKLLTIMGKSYERLGESEYLIKGKVTHNVAPYELVKTMRASILALGPLTAFLGSAEVSLPGGCAIGARPVDLHVKGLKELGATFELADGYIRAQAPDGRLHGGTIMMDKVSVTGTENLMMAAALAEGSTVIENAAREPEITDLAVFLRAMGANISGDGTSKIVIEGVSSLHSCEHSIVCDRIEGGTYLVAAMASHGEVLCKNIQPSTLDPVIAKLKDAGALIELHDDSIYLDMRNRDILPVNIITAPHPGFPTDMQAQFMVLNALAKGSSTVTETIFENRFMHVPELMRMGAKFSIQGNTVHIEGVEQLKGAQVMATDLRASASLVIAGLVAEGTTIVERIYHMDRGYEHIERKIRALGGTIERISGQ
;
A
#
# COMPACT_ATOMS: atom_id res chain seq x y z
N MET A 1 -16.06 10.75 -16.13
CA MET A 1 -15.15 10.17 -15.10
C MET A 1 -15.82 10.31 -13.74
N ASP A 2 -15.88 9.24 -12.92
CA ASP A 2 -16.59 9.29 -11.64
C ASP A 2 -15.95 10.27 -10.67
N LYS A 3 -16.79 10.85 -9.80
CA LYS A 3 -16.43 11.81 -8.74
C LYS A 3 -17.11 11.41 -7.45
N PHE A 4 -16.59 11.84 -6.30
CA PHE A 4 -17.34 11.82 -5.05
C PHE A 4 -17.95 13.19 -4.78
N GLN A 5 -19.23 13.19 -4.44
CA GLN A 5 -19.92 14.31 -3.82
C GLN A 5 -20.08 14.02 -2.34
N ILE A 6 -19.53 14.89 -1.49
CA ILE A 6 -19.47 14.72 -0.05
C ILE A 6 -20.12 15.92 0.61
N THR A 7 -21.14 15.69 1.45
CA THR A 7 -21.73 16.71 2.29
C THR A 7 -21.16 16.57 3.69
N GLY A 8 -20.42 17.57 4.15
CA GLY A 8 -19.72 17.52 5.42
C GLY A 8 -20.60 17.76 6.66
N GLY A 9 -19.98 17.74 7.82
CA GLY A 9 -20.61 18.06 9.09
C GLY A 9 -21.35 16.90 9.78
N LYS A 10 -21.21 15.66 9.27
CA LYS A 10 -21.73 14.48 9.96
C LYS A 10 -20.65 13.85 10.85
N VAL A 11 -21.04 13.51 12.07
CA VAL A 11 -20.18 12.76 13.01
C VAL A 11 -20.19 11.28 12.62
N LEU A 12 -19.03 10.71 12.39
CA LEU A 12 -18.92 9.29 12.03
C LEU A 12 -19.02 8.42 13.29
N ARG A 13 -19.87 7.39 13.24
CA ARG A 13 -20.07 6.45 14.35
C ARG A 13 -20.39 5.05 13.84
N GLY A 14 -19.86 4.05 14.52
CA GLY A 14 -20.20 2.65 14.27
C GLY A 14 -18.98 1.75 14.09
N GLU A 15 -19.18 0.69 13.33
CA GLU A 15 -18.16 -0.32 13.09
C GLU A 15 -17.80 -0.39 11.61
N VAL A 16 -16.53 -0.65 11.32
CA VAL A 16 -16.04 -0.89 9.97
C VAL A 16 -15.10 -2.10 9.97
N THR A 17 -15.32 -3.02 9.04
CA THR A 17 -14.42 -4.16 8.82
C THR A 17 -13.36 -3.75 7.80
N ILE A 18 -12.10 -3.90 8.18
CA ILE A 18 -10.97 -3.56 7.33
C ILE A 18 -10.71 -4.67 6.33
N SER A 19 -10.52 -4.30 5.08
CA SER A 19 -10.24 -5.21 3.97
C SER A 19 -8.79 -5.70 3.97
N GLY A 20 -8.48 -6.68 3.14
CA GLY A 20 -7.12 -7.13 2.92
C GLY A 20 -6.22 -6.00 2.37
N ALA A 21 -4.94 -6.04 2.74
CA ALA A 21 -3.98 -5.03 2.35
C ALA A 21 -3.61 -5.13 0.87
N LYS A 22 -3.80 -4.04 0.13
CA LYS A 22 -3.33 -3.93 -1.25
C LYS A 22 -1.85 -4.26 -1.38
N ASN A 23 -1.05 -3.67 -0.49
CA ASN A 23 0.41 -3.78 -0.54
C ASN A 23 0.93 -5.18 -0.15
N ALA A 24 0.08 -6.03 0.45
CA ALA A 24 0.35 -7.45 0.67
C ALA A 24 -0.23 -8.32 -0.47
N ALA A 25 -1.44 -8.00 -0.94
CA ALA A 25 -2.12 -8.78 -1.98
C ALA A 25 -1.34 -8.81 -3.29
N LEU A 26 -0.77 -7.69 -3.74
CA LEU A 26 -0.07 -7.63 -5.02
C LEU A 26 1.20 -8.49 -5.06
N PRO A 27 2.15 -8.41 -4.11
CA PRO A 27 3.31 -9.29 -4.11
C PRO A 27 2.92 -10.76 -3.93
N ILE A 28 1.92 -11.09 -3.09
CA ILE A 28 1.47 -12.47 -2.88
C ILE A 28 0.82 -13.04 -4.15
N LEU A 29 -0.02 -12.28 -4.86
CA LEU A 29 -0.55 -12.68 -6.16
C LEU A 29 0.58 -12.98 -7.16
N LEU A 30 1.59 -12.12 -7.24
CA LEU A 30 2.73 -12.32 -8.13
C LEU A 30 3.63 -13.49 -7.68
N ALA A 31 3.74 -13.73 -6.37
CA ALA A 31 4.48 -14.87 -5.82
C ALA A 31 3.85 -16.23 -6.21
N THR A 32 2.55 -16.27 -6.56
CA THR A 32 1.92 -17.50 -7.09
C THR A 32 2.57 -17.98 -8.39
N MET A 33 3.33 -17.11 -9.10
CA MET A 33 4.09 -17.50 -10.29
C MET A 33 5.24 -18.47 -9.98
N LEU A 34 5.67 -18.58 -8.72
CA LEU A 34 6.77 -19.45 -8.29
C LEU A 34 6.37 -20.94 -8.18
N THR A 35 5.11 -21.30 -8.42
CA THR A 35 4.64 -22.69 -8.42
C THR A 35 3.74 -22.97 -9.62
N SER A 36 3.69 -24.23 -10.04
CA SER A 36 2.72 -24.73 -11.01
C SER A 36 1.46 -25.30 -10.36
N GLU A 37 1.44 -25.40 -9.03
CA GLU A 37 0.31 -25.92 -8.28
C GLU A 37 -0.72 -24.82 -7.99
N ASP A 38 -1.93 -25.23 -7.60
CA ASP A 38 -3.03 -24.34 -7.33
C ASP A 38 -2.86 -23.69 -5.94
N VAL A 39 -3.14 -22.38 -5.83
CA VAL A 39 -3.00 -21.60 -4.62
C VAL A 39 -4.33 -20.92 -4.29
N THR A 40 -4.82 -21.11 -3.08
CA THR A 40 -6.03 -20.42 -2.59
C THR A 40 -5.64 -19.19 -1.77
N LEU A 41 -6.16 -18.03 -2.18
CA LEU A 41 -5.95 -16.75 -1.49
C LEU A 41 -7.27 -16.23 -0.94
N LYS A 42 -7.28 -15.90 0.36
CA LYS A 42 -8.41 -15.31 1.09
C LYS A 42 -8.14 -13.87 1.47
N ASN A 43 -9.18 -13.14 1.82
CA ASN A 43 -9.10 -11.72 2.19
C ASN A 43 -8.42 -10.85 1.12
N VAL A 44 -8.58 -11.22 -0.15
CA VAL A 44 -8.08 -10.45 -1.29
C VAL A 44 -9.03 -9.28 -1.54
N PRO A 45 -8.58 -8.02 -1.45
CA PRO A 45 -9.47 -6.87 -1.59
C PRO A 45 -9.93 -6.66 -3.04
N ASP A 46 -11.15 -6.19 -3.24
CA ASP A 46 -11.69 -5.84 -4.56
C ASP A 46 -11.20 -4.45 -4.99
N LEU A 47 -10.02 -4.40 -5.58
CA LEU A 47 -9.33 -3.17 -5.98
C LEU A 47 -8.93 -3.22 -7.45
N ARG A 48 -8.85 -2.04 -8.08
CA ARG A 48 -8.36 -1.93 -9.48
C ARG A 48 -6.97 -2.52 -9.67
N ASP A 49 -6.06 -2.28 -8.73
CA ASP A 49 -4.70 -2.81 -8.81
C ASP A 49 -4.69 -4.36 -8.72
N VAL A 50 -5.56 -4.95 -7.89
CA VAL A 50 -5.74 -6.41 -7.80
C VAL A 50 -6.28 -6.99 -9.12
N GLN A 51 -7.29 -6.35 -9.71
CA GLN A 51 -7.85 -6.77 -11.01
C GLN A 51 -6.80 -6.67 -12.12
N THR A 52 -5.95 -5.64 -12.11
CA THR A 52 -4.83 -5.52 -13.05
C THR A 52 -3.79 -6.62 -12.84
N CYS A 53 -3.48 -6.96 -11.59
CA CYS A 53 -2.56 -8.04 -11.24
C CYS A 53 -3.08 -9.41 -11.72
N LEU A 54 -4.38 -9.69 -11.52
CA LEU A 54 -5.02 -10.92 -12.01
C LEU A 54 -4.97 -11.02 -13.54
N LYS A 55 -5.18 -9.91 -14.26
CA LYS A 55 -5.01 -9.85 -15.72
C LYS A 55 -3.54 -10.13 -16.11
N LEU A 56 -2.58 -9.56 -15.38
CA LEU A 56 -1.16 -9.82 -15.63
C LEU A 56 -0.84 -11.32 -15.45
N LEU A 57 -1.31 -11.95 -14.37
CA LEU A 57 -1.15 -13.41 -14.17
C LEU A 57 -1.75 -14.22 -15.32
N THR A 58 -2.90 -13.80 -15.84
CA THR A 58 -3.54 -14.48 -17.00
C THR A 58 -2.67 -14.38 -18.26
N ILE A 59 -2.08 -13.22 -18.54
CA ILE A 59 -1.15 -13.04 -19.65
C ILE A 59 0.10 -13.90 -19.47
N MET A 60 0.56 -14.08 -18.21
CA MET A 60 1.71 -14.94 -17.90
C MET A 60 1.39 -16.44 -18.04
N GLY A 61 0.14 -16.83 -18.28
CA GLY A 61 -0.28 -18.22 -18.49
C GLY A 61 -0.99 -18.86 -17.30
N LYS A 62 -1.18 -18.15 -16.20
CA LYS A 62 -2.03 -18.60 -15.09
C LYS A 62 -3.51 -18.32 -15.37
N SER A 63 -4.38 -18.97 -14.64
CA SER A 63 -5.80 -18.68 -14.60
C SER A 63 -6.26 -18.49 -13.16
N TYR A 64 -7.42 -17.90 -12.97
CA TYR A 64 -8.00 -17.73 -11.64
C TYR A 64 -9.50 -17.99 -11.64
N GLU A 65 -10.00 -18.40 -10.49
CA GLU A 65 -11.42 -18.59 -10.21
C GLU A 65 -11.77 -17.84 -8.94
N ARG A 66 -12.83 -17.05 -8.95
CA ARG A 66 -13.33 -16.37 -7.76
C ARG A 66 -14.26 -17.32 -7.00
N LEU A 67 -13.86 -17.74 -5.80
CA LEU A 67 -14.61 -18.68 -4.96
C LEU A 67 -15.61 -17.97 -4.04
N GLY A 68 -15.36 -16.69 -3.73
CA GLY A 68 -16.17 -15.87 -2.83
C GLY A 68 -15.97 -14.37 -3.07
N GLU A 69 -16.47 -13.52 -2.19
CA GLU A 69 -16.32 -12.06 -2.34
C GLU A 69 -14.85 -11.63 -2.34
N SER A 70 -14.02 -12.22 -1.47
CA SER A 70 -12.60 -11.92 -1.30
C SER A 70 -11.71 -13.17 -1.38
N GLU A 71 -12.16 -14.23 -2.06
CA GLU A 71 -11.45 -15.50 -2.15
C GLU A 71 -11.22 -15.89 -3.62
N TYR A 72 -9.98 -16.24 -3.94
CA TYR A 72 -9.54 -16.59 -5.27
C TYR A 72 -8.71 -17.88 -5.27
N LEU A 73 -8.94 -18.74 -6.25
CA LEU A 73 -8.10 -19.87 -6.58
C LEU A 73 -7.26 -19.53 -7.81
N ILE A 74 -5.94 -19.46 -7.63
CA ILE A 74 -4.99 -19.20 -8.73
C ILE A 74 -4.44 -20.53 -9.21
N LYS A 75 -4.58 -20.81 -10.53
CA LYS A 75 -4.31 -22.12 -11.11
C LYS A 75 -3.26 -22.08 -12.21
N GLY A 76 -2.63 -23.23 -12.44
CA GLY A 76 -1.74 -23.47 -13.58
C GLY A 76 -0.34 -22.90 -13.38
N LYS A 77 0.47 -23.01 -14.42
CA LYS A 77 1.86 -22.56 -14.41
C LYS A 77 2.09 -21.34 -15.30
N VAL A 78 3.10 -20.56 -14.97
CA VAL A 78 3.59 -19.48 -15.83
C VAL A 78 4.25 -20.09 -17.09
N THR A 79 3.91 -19.56 -18.26
CA THR A 79 4.40 -19.98 -19.57
C THR A 79 4.95 -18.83 -20.41
N HIS A 80 4.69 -17.59 -20.01
CA HIS A 80 5.13 -16.38 -20.71
C HIS A 80 5.92 -15.50 -19.75
N ASN A 81 7.01 -14.93 -20.23
CA ASN A 81 7.95 -14.13 -19.43
C ASN A 81 7.86 -12.62 -19.69
N VAL A 82 6.86 -12.14 -20.45
CA VAL A 82 6.74 -10.73 -20.84
C VAL A 82 5.60 -10.05 -20.11
N ALA A 83 5.92 -9.04 -19.28
CA ALA A 83 4.96 -8.14 -18.65
C ALA A 83 4.79 -6.88 -19.51
N PRO A 84 3.66 -6.73 -20.26
CA PRO A 84 3.52 -5.74 -21.31
C PRO A 84 3.27 -4.33 -20.74
N TYR A 85 3.76 -3.32 -21.47
CA TYR A 85 3.64 -1.90 -21.12
C TYR A 85 2.21 -1.48 -20.76
N GLU A 86 1.20 -1.94 -21.48
CA GLU A 86 -0.21 -1.56 -21.27
C GLU A 86 -0.73 -1.87 -19.87
N LEU A 87 -0.24 -2.92 -19.21
CA LEU A 87 -0.58 -3.23 -17.83
C LEU A 87 0.39 -2.58 -16.84
N VAL A 88 1.69 -2.62 -17.12
CA VAL A 88 2.72 -2.05 -16.23
C VAL A 88 2.53 -0.55 -16.00
N LYS A 89 2.16 0.21 -17.04
CA LYS A 89 1.91 1.66 -16.94
C LYS A 89 0.78 2.02 -15.97
N THR A 90 -0.17 1.11 -15.74
CA THR A 90 -1.32 1.34 -14.86
C THR A 90 -1.07 0.89 -13.41
N MET A 91 -0.11 -0.03 -13.21
CA MET A 91 0.21 -0.59 -11.90
C MET A 91 1.72 -0.76 -11.74
N ARG A 92 2.36 0.17 -11.02
CA ARG A 92 3.82 0.14 -10.80
C ARG A 92 4.32 -1.13 -10.12
N ALA A 93 3.47 -1.78 -9.28
CA ALA A 93 3.79 -3.04 -8.64
C ALA A 93 4.09 -4.16 -9.65
N SER A 94 3.77 -3.99 -10.94
CA SER A 94 4.11 -4.95 -12.00
C SER A 94 5.62 -5.23 -12.11
N ILE A 95 6.48 -4.33 -11.62
CA ILE A 95 7.94 -4.59 -11.52
C ILE A 95 8.24 -5.80 -10.62
N LEU A 96 7.36 -6.13 -9.69
CA LEU A 96 7.48 -7.30 -8.83
C LEU A 96 7.36 -8.64 -9.61
N ALA A 97 6.93 -8.62 -10.86
CA ALA A 97 6.97 -9.80 -11.72
C ALA A 97 8.41 -10.20 -12.12
N LEU A 98 9.35 -9.24 -12.04
CA LEU A 98 10.73 -9.46 -12.51
C LEU A 98 11.42 -10.61 -11.76
N GLY A 99 11.38 -10.61 -10.43
CA GLY A 99 11.99 -11.66 -9.59
C GLY A 99 11.40 -13.04 -9.80
N PRO A 100 10.08 -13.21 -9.60
CA PRO A 100 9.41 -14.51 -9.78
C PRO A 100 9.57 -15.09 -11.18
N LEU A 101 9.44 -14.27 -12.24
CA LEU A 101 9.64 -14.74 -13.61
C LEU A 101 11.08 -15.21 -13.87
N THR A 102 12.06 -14.42 -13.44
CA THR A 102 13.48 -14.79 -13.59
C THR A 102 13.81 -16.06 -12.79
N ALA A 103 13.24 -16.21 -11.58
CA ALA A 103 13.47 -17.38 -10.74
C ALA A 103 12.80 -18.65 -11.29
N PHE A 104 11.59 -18.53 -11.82
CA PHE A 104 10.80 -19.70 -12.25
C PHE A 104 11.07 -20.11 -13.70
N LEU A 105 11.21 -19.13 -14.63
CA LEU A 105 11.43 -19.38 -16.05
C LEU A 105 12.88 -19.23 -16.50
N GLY A 106 13.77 -18.72 -15.63
CA GLY A 106 15.14 -18.36 -15.99
C GLY A 106 15.25 -17.04 -16.76
N SER A 107 14.14 -16.41 -17.12
CA SER A 107 14.14 -15.12 -17.83
C SER A 107 12.87 -14.31 -17.56
N ALA A 108 12.98 -12.98 -17.67
CA ALA A 108 11.86 -12.07 -17.57
C ALA A 108 12.07 -10.87 -18.50
N GLU A 109 10.98 -10.36 -19.05
CA GLU A 109 10.94 -9.10 -19.80
C GLU A 109 9.80 -8.25 -19.23
N VAL A 110 10.15 -7.22 -18.47
CA VAL A 110 9.20 -6.36 -17.77
C VAL A 110 9.34 -4.93 -18.29
N SER A 111 8.24 -4.34 -18.75
CA SER A 111 8.25 -2.95 -19.18
C SER A 111 8.66 -2.04 -18.01
N LEU A 112 9.41 -0.99 -18.31
CA LEU A 112 9.71 0.06 -17.34
C LEU A 112 8.40 0.71 -16.88
N PRO A 113 8.19 0.84 -15.57
CA PRO A 113 7.05 1.57 -15.06
C PRO A 113 7.15 3.03 -15.42
N GLY A 114 6.05 3.66 -15.85
CA GLY A 114 5.98 5.10 -16.07
C GLY A 114 6.29 5.91 -14.80
N GLY A 115 6.45 7.22 -14.94
CA GLY A 115 6.70 8.15 -13.83
C GLY A 115 5.62 8.06 -12.74
N CYS A 116 5.98 8.42 -11.51
CA CYS A 116 5.05 8.49 -10.38
C CYS A 116 4.91 9.92 -9.91
N ALA A 117 3.68 10.36 -9.62
CA ALA A 117 3.40 11.72 -9.15
C ALA A 117 4.11 12.04 -7.81
N ILE A 118 4.30 11.05 -6.94
CA ILE A 118 4.86 11.25 -5.59
C ILE A 118 6.38 11.17 -5.51
N GLY A 119 7.10 10.86 -6.61
CA GLY A 119 8.55 10.84 -6.63
C GLY A 119 9.18 9.71 -7.44
N ALA A 120 10.50 9.80 -7.61
CA ALA A 120 11.28 8.79 -8.29
C ALA A 120 11.29 7.47 -7.50
N ARG A 121 11.03 6.37 -8.18
CA ARG A 121 11.15 5.02 -7.62
C ARG A 121 12.06 4.22 -8.54
N PRO A 122 13.38 4.31 -8.32
CA PRO A 122 14.34 3.66 -9.20
C PRO A 122 14.15 2.15 -9.17
N VAL A 123 14.16 1.53 -10.34
CA VAL A 123 14.18 0.08 -10.50
C VAL A 123 15.57 -0.51 -10.23
N ASP A 124 16.57 0.36 -10.04
CA ASP A 124 17.98 0.01 -9.87
C ASP A 124 18.21 -0.97 -8.71
N LEU A 125 17.45 -0.81 -7.62
CA LEU A 125 17.55 -1.72 -6.45
C LEU A 125 17.14 -3.14 -6.82
N HIS A 126 16.11 -3.30 -7.66
CA HIS A 126 15.68 -4.62 -8.15
C HIS A 126 16.76 -5.25 -9.04
N VAL A 127 17.26 -4.46 -9.99
CA VAL A 127 18.30 -4.90 -10.94
C VAL A 127 19.60 -5.22 -10.21
N LYS A 128 20.05 -4.34 -9.30
CA LYS A 128 21.26 -4.55 -8.51
C LYS A 128 21.17 -5.84 -7.68
N GLY A 129 20.08 -6.02 -6.93
CA GLY A 129 19.90 -7.22 -6.11
C GLY A 129 19.82 -8.51 -6.91
N LEU A 130 19.13 -8.52 -8.05
CA LEU A 130 19.07 -9.70 -8.92
C LEU A 130 20.42 -9.98 -9.61
N LYS A 131 21.27 -8.99 -9.85
CA LYS A 131 22.65 -9.20 -10.32
C LYS A 131 23.49 -9.93 -9.28
N GLU A 132 23.31 -9.63 -7.99
CA GLU A 132 23.98 -10.36 -6.90
C GLU A 132 23.53 -11.83 -6.85
N LEU A 133 22.35 -12.15 -7.39
CA LEU A 133 21.85 -13.52 -7.56
C LEU A 133 22.25 -14.13 -8.91
N GLY A 134 23.16 -13.50 -9.65
CA GLY A 134 23.70 -14.03 -10.90
C GLY A 134 22.93 -13.68 -12.16
N ALA A 135 21.86 -12.89 -12.10
CA ALA A 135 21.12 -12.48 -13.29
C ALA A 135 21.90 -11.47 -14.14
N THR A 136 21.77 -11.60 -15.47
CA THR A 136 22.23 -10.60 -16.44
C THR A 136 21.07 -9.75 -16.91
N PHE A 137 21.37 -8.52 -17.33
CA PHE A 137 20.34 -7.52 -17.68
C PHE A 137 20.67 -6.80 -18.97
N GLU A 138 19.63 -6.59 -19.77
CA GLU A 138 19.62 -5.68 -20.91
C GLU A 138 18.47 -4.68 -20.72
N LEU A 139 18.71 -3.41 -21.00
CA LEU A 139 17.69 -2.38 -21.08
C LEU A 139 17.49 -2.01 -22.55
N ALA A 140 16.40 -2.43 -23.14
CA ALA A 140 16.11 -2.21 -24.55
C ALA A 140 14.60 -1.98 -24.77
N ASP A 141 14.27 -1.09 -25.70
CA ASP A 141 12.88 -0.80 -26.12
C ASP A 141 11.92 -0.42 -24.99
N GLY A 142 12.44 0.14 -23.88
CA GLY A 142 11.64 0.47 -22.69
C GLY A 142 11.32 -0.74 -21.79
N TYR A 143 12.02 -1.85 -21.99
CA TYR A 143 11.89 -3.08 -21.18
C TYR A 143 13.19 -3.37 -20.42
N ILE A 144 13.05 -3.93 -19.24
CA ILE A 144 14.10 -4.60 -18.48
C ILE A 144 14.02 -6.07 -18.86
N ARG A 145 15.06 -6.59 -19.50
CA ARG A 145 15.23 -8.00 -19.81
C ARG A 145 16.21 -8.60 -18.81
N ALA A 146 15.76 -9.56 -18.04
CA ALA A 146 16.57 -10.30 -17.07
C ALA A 146 16.74 -11.74 -17.54
N GLN A 147 17.93 -12.30 -17.33
CA GLN A 147 18.21 -13.71 -17.62
C GLN A 147 19.10 -14.29 -16.54
N ALA A 148 18.76 -15.48 -16.09
CA ALA A 148 19.63 -16.37 -15.33
C ALA A 148 20.45 -17.22 -16.32
N PRO A 149 21.78 -17.02 -16.45
CA PRO A 149 22.57 -17.65 -17.52
C PRO A 149 22.49 -19.18 -17.52
N ASP A 150 22.43 -19.79 -16.34
CA ASP A 150 22.36 -21.24 -16.18
C ASP A 150 20.91 -21.73 -16.00
N GLY A 151 19.91 -20.89 -16.32
CA GLY A 151 18.49 -21.17 -16.13
C GLY A 151 18.01 -21.09 -14.68
N ARG A 152 18.88 -20.79 -13.71
CA ARG A 152 18.60 -20.68 -12.29
C ARG A 152 19.41 -19.57 -11.64
N LEU A 153 18.81 -18.86 -10.69
CA LEU A 153 19.51 -17.89 -9.86
C LEU A 153 20.32 -18.59 -8.78
N HIS A 154 21.37 -17.93 -8.29
CA HIS A 154 22.25 -18.43 -7.24
C HIS A 154 22.16 -17.54 -5.99
N GLY A 155 22.30 -18.13 -4.82
CA GLY A 155 22.33 -17.41 -3.55
C GLY A 155 23.50 -16.42 -3.49
N GLY A 156 23.31 -15.36 -2.74
CA GLY A 156 24.30 -14.30 -2.59
C GLY A 156 23.97 -13.34 -1.44
N THR A 157 24.86 -12.41 -1.15
CA THR A 157 24.60 -11.34 -0.18
C THR A 157 24.21 -10.07 -0.90
N ILE A 158 23.02 -9.56 -0.60
CA ILE A 158 22.46 -8.36 -1.19
C ILE A 158 22.44 -7.26 -0.14
N MET A 159 23.20 -6.19 -0.35
CA MET A 159 23.12 -4.98 0.45
C MET A 159 22.19 -3.97 -0.23
N MET A 160 21.07 -3.68 0.41
CA MET A 160 20.13 -2.66 -0.05
C MET A 160 20.66 -1.27 0.29
N ASP A 161 20.98 -0.43 -0.69
CA ASP A 161 21.48 0.94 -0.47
C ASP A 161 20.44 1.82 0.25
N LYS A 162 19.18 1.53 0.03
CA LYS A 162 18.02 2.14 0.71
C LYS A 162 17.00 1.06 1.04
N VAL A 163 16.31 1.23 2.16
CA VAL A 163 15.17 0.39 2.48
C VAL A 163 14.10 0.55 1.39
N SER A 164 13.70 -0.56 0.79
CA SER A 164 12.69 -0.60 -0.26
C SER A 164 11.77 -1.80 -0.04
N VAL A 165 10.48 -1.54 0.14
CA VAL A 165 9.47 -2.58 0.30
C VAL A 165 9.42 -3.47 -0.95
N THR A 166 9.16 -2.89 -2.11
CA THR A 166 9.07 -3.65 -3.37
C THR A 166 10.41 -4.29 -3.78
N GLY A 167 11.53 -3.66 -3.45
CA GLY A 167 12.86 -4.25 -3.65
C GLY A 167 13.02 -5.53 -2.80
N THR A 168 12.70 -5.45 -1.51
CA THR A 168 12.77 -6.60 -0.60
C THR A 168 11.84 -7.72 -1.05
N GLU A 169 10.58 -7.41 -1.39
CA GLU A 169 9.58 -8.39 -1.88
C GLU A 169 10.09 -9.12 -3.14
N ASN A 170 10.58 -8.37 -4.10
CA ASN A 170 11.04 -8.92 -5.38
C ASN A 170 12.25 -9.86 -5.18
N LEU A 171 13.19 -9.45 -4.33
CA LEU A 171 14.38 -10.25 -4.03
C LEU A 171 14.06 -11.48 -3.17
N MET A 172 13.12 -11.39 -2.24
CA MET A 172 12.63 -12.55 -1.47
C MET A 172 12.01 -13.60 -2.40
N MET A 173 11.15 -13.18 -3.34
CA MET A 173 10.53 -14.06 -4.31
C MET A 173 11.56 -14.71 -5.23
N ALA A 174 12.55 -13.94 -5.70
CA ALA A 174 13.62 -14.46 -6.54
C ALA A 174 14.51 -15.46 -5.80
N ALA A 175 14.87 -15.14 -4.56
CA ALA A 175 15.76 -15.98 -3.73
C ALA A 175 15.10 -17.32 -3.32
N ALA A 176 13.77 -17.38 -3.24
CA ALA A 176 13.06 -18.58 -2.82
C ALA A 176 13.37 -19.81 -3.67
N LEU A 177 13.65 -19.63 -4.97
CA LEU A 177 14.04 -20.70 -5.90
C LEU A 177 15.52 -20.65 -6.32
N ALA A 178 16.33 -19.73 -5.79
CA ALA A 178 17.76 -19.65 -6.09
C ALA A 178 18.52 -20.86 -5.51
N GLU A 179 19.64 -21.21 -6.10
CA GLU A 179 20.51 -22.27 -5.56
C GLU A 179 21.39 -21.73 -4.42
N GLY A 180 21.32 -22.33 -3.24
CA GLY A 180 22.10 -21.93 -2.06
C GLY A 180 21.42 -20.90 -1.20
N SER A 181 22.19 -20.18 -0.38
CA SER A 181 21.70 -19.23 0.62
C SER A 181 21.77 -17.78 0.13
N THR A 182 20.71 -17.03 0.34
CA THR A 182 20.64 -15.59 0.06
C THR A 182 20.48 -14.81 1.37
N VAL A 183 21.26 -13.75 1.53
CA VAL A 183 21.13 -12.80 2.63
C VAL A 183 20.75 -11.43 2.08
N ILE A 184 19.64 -10.87 2.55
CA ILE A 184 19.23 -9.49 2.23
C ILE A 184 19.52 -8.64 3.46
N GLU A 185 20.46 -7.72 3.36
CA GLU A 185 20.81 -6.74 4.39
C GLU A 185 20.10 -5.41 4.11
N ASN A 186 19.74 -4.68 5.16
CA ASN A 186 18.95 -3.46 5.10
C ASN A 186 17.57 -3.66 4.42
N ALA A 187 16.96 -4.83 4.66
CA ALA A 187 15.65 -5.20 4.16
C ALA A 187 14.54 -4.32 4.75
N ALA A 188 13.45 -4.18 4.02
CA ALA A 188 12.21 -3.59 4.55
C ALA A 188 11.60 -4.49 5.65
N ARG A 189 10.92 -3.88 6.60
CA ARG A 189 10.43 -4.52 7.83
C ARG A 189 8.92 -4.43 7.99
N GLU A 190 8.23 -3.89 6.99
CA GLU A 190 6.79 -3.69 6.97
C GLU A 190 6.04 -5.02 7.21
N PRO A 191 4.87 -4.99 7.87
CA PRO A 191 4.04 -6.18 8.08
C PRO A 191 3.72 -6.94 6.79
N GLU A 192 3.64 -6.25 5.67
CA GLU A 192 3.42 -6.80 4.34
C GLU A 192 4.59 -7.70 3.87
N ILE A 193 5.83 -7.37 4.29
CA ILE A 193 7.02 -8.22 4.07
C ILE A 193 6.90 -9.52 4.87
N THR A 194 6.49 -9.43 6.12
CA THR A 194 6.26 -10.60 6.96
C THR A 194 5.13 -11.47 6.40
N ASP A 195 4.06 -10.88 5.90
CA ASP A 195 2.96 -11.60 5.27
C ASP A 195 3.41 -12.38 4.01
N LEU A 196 4.22 -11.74 3.15
CA LEU A 196 4.83 -12.42 2.01
C LEU A 196 5.75 -13.58 2.45
N ALA A 197 6.56 -13.39 3.50
CA ALA A 197 7.42 -14.45 4.03
C ALA A 197 6.59 -15.63 4.57
N VAL A 198 5.50 -15.36 5.29
CA VAL A 198 4.56 -16.38 5.79
C VAL A 198 3.95 -17.16 4.62
N PHE A 199 3.50 -16.46 3.58
CA PHE A 199 2.97 -17.07 2.37
C PHE A 199 3.99 -17.96 1.66
N LEU A 200 5.22 -17.46 1.44
CA LEU A 200 6.29 -18.23 0.81
C LEU A 200 6.67 -19.46 1.63
N ARG A 201 6.72 -19.35 2.97
CA ARG A 201 6.94 -20.52 3.87
C ARG A 201 5.81 -21.54 3.76
N ALA A 202 4.56 -21.09 3.65
CA ALA A 202 3.43 -21.98 3.44
C ALA A 202 3.54 -22.75 2.09
N MET A 203 4.19 -22.15 1.10
CA MET A 203 4.52 -22.82 -0.16
C MET A 203 5.76 -23.72 -0.08
N GLY A 204 6.47 -23.76 1.05
CA GLY A 204 7.66 -24.59 1.26
C GLY A 204 9.00 -23.85 1.18
N ALA A 205 9.02 -22.52 1.08
CA ALA A 205 10.27 -21.76 1.16
C ALA A 205 10.87 -21.78 2.57
N ASN A 206 12.19 -21.68 2.64
CA ASN A 206 12.91 -21.59 3.89
C ASN A 206 13.42 -20.15 4.10
N ILE A 207 12.68 -19.37 4.88
CA ILE A 207 12.90 -17.92 5.09
C ILE A 207 12.91 -17.63 6.58
N SER A 208 13.87 -16.82 7.03
CA SER A 208 13.97 -16.32 8.41
C SER A 208 14.40 -14.85 8.43
N GLY A 209 14.14 -14.17 9.55
CA GLY A 209 14.52 -12.78 9.76
C GLY A 209 13.57 -11.74 9.18
N ASP A 210 12.42 -12.12 8.60
CA ASP A 210 11.36 -11.20 8.21
C ASP A 210 10.90 -10.34 9.40
N GLY A 211 10.56 -9.08 9.16
CA GLY A 211 10.34 -8.09 10.22
C GLY A 211 11.61 -7.50 10.85
N THR A 212 12.78 -7.97 10.46
CA THR A 212 14.09 -7.37 10.82
C THR A 212 14.78 -6.77 9.60
N SER A 213 15.89 -6.09 9.79
CA SER A 213 16.70 -5.54 8.69
C SER A 213 17.53 -6.59 7.94
N LYS A 214 17.52 -7.83 8.39
CA LYS A 214 18.28 -8.93 7.78
C LYS A 214 17.38 -10.14 7.54
N ILE A 215 17.20 -10.51 6.29
CA ILE A 215 16.42 -11.68 5.87
C ILE A 215 17.37 -12.71 5.28
N VAL A 216 17.22 -13.97 5.71
CA VAL A 216 17.99 -15.11 5.20
C VAL A 216 17.04 -16.08 4.52
N ILE A 217 17.38 -16.51 3.29
CA ILE A 217 16.57 -17.39 2.48
C ILE A 217 17.45 -18.53 1.98
N GLU A 218 17.10 -19.74 2.36
CA GLU A 218 17.69 -20.96 1.77
C GLU A 218 16.81 -21.37 0.60
N GLY A 219 17.34 -21.27 -0.61
CA GLY A 219 16.58 -21.55 -1.82
C GLY A 219 16.21 -23.02 -1.93
N VAL A 220 15.02 -23.28 -2.47
CA VAL A 220 14.49 -24.63 -2.66
C VAL A 220 14.34 -24.94 -4.15
N SER A 221 14.20 -26.22 -4.50
CA SER A 221 14.05 -26.67 -5.90
C SER A 221 12.65 -26.43 -6.48
N SER A 222 11.63 -26.40 -5.61
CA SER A 222 10.23 -26.19 -5.99
C SER A 222 9.42 -25.66 -4.82
N LEU A 223 8.34 -24.96 -5.13
CA LEU A 223 7.30 -24.52 -4.20
C LEU A 223 5.99 -25.20 -4.52
N HIS A 224 5.10 -25.35 -3.53
CA HIS A 224 3.88 -26.16 -3.62
C HIS A 224 2.62 -25.31 -3.45
N SER A 225 1.47 -26.00 -3.57
CA SER A 225 0.15 -25.45 -3.24
C SER A 225 0.06 -25.03 -1.77
N CYS A 226 -0.70 -23.98 -1.52
CA CYS A 226 -1.07 -23.56 -0.16
C CYS A 226 -2.39 -22.80 -0.15
N GLU A 227 -2.90 -22.59 1.05
CA GLU A 227 -3.95 -21.62 1.35
C GLU A 227 -3.37 -20.51 2.20
N HIS A 228 -3.68 -19.25 1.87
CA HIS A 228 -3.21 -18.09 2.63
C HIS A 228 -4.26 -17.00 2.70
N SER A 229 -4.37 -16.34 3.85
CA SER A 229 -5.22 -15.18 4.05
C SER A 229 -4.37 -13.91 4.09
N ILE A 230 -4.61 -12.99 3.17
CA ILE A 230 -3.91 -11.69 3.09
C ILE A 230 -4.13 -10.92 4.40
N VAL A 231 -3.07 -10.33 4.93
CA VAL A 231 -3.14 -9.47 6.11
C VAL A 231 -4.05 -8.26 5.86
N CYS A 232 -4.70 -7.75 6.92
CA CYS A 232 -5.56 -6.57 6.82
C CYS A 232 -4.78 -5.31 6.40
N ASP A 233 -5.46 -4.36 5.73
CA ASP A 233 -4.87 -3.07 5.34
C ASP A 233 -4.82 -2.11 6.54
N ARG A 234 -3.68 -2.07 7.23
CA ARG A 234 -3.44 -1.16 8.34
C ARG A 234 -3.60 0.32 7.95
N ILE A 235 -3.34 0.68 6.70
CA ILE A 235 -3.48 2.07 6.23
C ILE A 235 -4.96 2.41 5.99
N GLU A 236 -5.77 1.48 5.50
CA GLU A 236 -7.22 1.63 5.46
C GLU A 236 -7.77 1.85 6.87
N GLY A 237 -7.38 0.99 7.83
CA GLY A 237 -7.78 1.12 9.23
C GLY A 237 -7.39 2.47 9.82
N GLY A 238 -6.13 2.88 9.67
CA GLY A 238 -5.65 4.19 10.10
C GLY A 238 -6.43 5.35 9.48
N THR A 239 -6.85 5.21 8.23
CA THR A 239 -7.66 6.22 7.52
C THR A 239 -9.04 6.38 8.15
N TYR A 240 -9.73 5.29 8.53
CA TYR A 240 -11.01 5.39 9.25
C TYR A 240 -10.86 5.92 10.67
N LEU A 241 -9.79 5.56 11.37
CA LEU A 241 -9.49 6.15 12.69
C LEU A 241 -9.32 7.67 12.59
N VAL A 242 -8.55 8.16 11.61
CA VAL A 242 -8.39 9.60 11.36
C VAL A 242 -9.71 10.25 10.96
N ALA A 243 -10.52 9.62 10.11
CA ALA A 243 -11.82 10.16 9.70
C ALA A 243 -12.80 10.30 10.88
N ALA A 244 -12.87 9.29 11.76
CA ALA A 244 -13.68 9.36 12.97
C ALA A 244 -13.16 10.46 13.91
N MET A 245 -11.86 10.56 14.12
CA MET A 245 -11.25 11.59 14.94
C MET A 245 -11.53 13.00 14.40
N ALA A 246 -11.33 13.22 13.09
CA ALA A 246 -11.56 14.52 12.44
C ALA A 246 -13.04 14.96 12.53
N SER A 247 -13.98 14.02 12.54
CA SER A 247 -15.42 14.28 12.68
C SER A 247 -15.92 14.32 14.13
N HIS A 248 -15.03 14.28 15.14
CA HIS A 248 -15.36 14.15 16.56
C HIS A 248 -16.28 12.96 16.87
N GLY A 249 -16.08 11.85 16.15
CA GLY A 249 -16.86 10.63 16.23
C GLY A 249 -16.23 9.54 17.06
N GLU A 250 -16.75 8.33 16.82
CA GLU A 250 -16.25 7.09 17.42
C GLU A 250 -16.33 5.95 16.38
N VAL A 251 -15.34 5.08 16.35
CA VAL A 251 -15.32 3.95 15.42
C VAL A 251 -14.65 2.73 16.04
N LEU A 252 -15.24 1.55 15.76
CA LEU A 252 -14.60 0.27 15.97
C LEU A 252 -14.11 -0.27 14.61
N CYS A 253 -12.81 -0.24 14.39
CA CYS A 253 -12.18 -0.91 13.25
C CYS A 253 -11.95 -2.38 13.60
N LYS A 254 -12.62 -3.29 12.88
CA LYS A 254 -12.49 -4.76 13.03
C LYS A 254 -11.59 -5.35 11.95
N ASN A 255 -11.06 -6.55 12.18
CA ASN A 255 -10.13 -7.23 11.29
C ASN A 255 -8.85 -6.40 11.08
N ILE A 256 -8.25 -5.92 12.17
CA ILE A 256 -6.99 -5.18 12.15
C ILE A 256 -6.13 -5.52 13.36
N GLN A 257 -4.86 -5.79 13.14
CA GLN A 257 -3.89 -6.05 14.21
C GLN A 257 -3.29 -4.72 14.68
N PRO A 258 -3.53 -4.28 15.93
CA PRO A 258 -3.03 -3.00 16.44
C PRO A 258 -1.52 -2.84 16.34
N SER A 259 -0.74 -3.90 16.60
CA SER A 259 0.74 -3.88 16.55
C SER A 259 1.33 -3.50 15.19
N THR A 260 0.55 -3.59 14.11
CA THR A 260 0.98 -3.18 12.78
C THR A 260 0.88 -1.66 12.56
N LEU A 261 0.25 -0.94 13.51
CA LEU A 261 -0.09 0.48 13.40
C LEU A 261 0.41 1.32 14.58
N ASP A 262 1.29 0.79 15.42
CA ASP A 262 1.78 1.43 16.66
C ASP A 262 2.14 2.92 16.52
N PRO A 263 2.95 3.36 15.53
CA PRO A 263 3.29 4.79 15.41
C PRO A 263 2.08 5.68 15.13
N VAL A 264 1.09 5.18 14.38
CA VAL A 264 -0.13 5.91 14.07
C VAL A 264 -1.03 6.00 15.30
N ILE A 265 -1.19 4.88 16.03
CA ILE A 265 -1.95 4.83 17.29
C ILE A 265 -1.35 5.79 18.32
N ALA A 266 -0.03 5.81 18.47
CA ALA A 266 0.66 6.75 19.37
C ALA A 266 0.34 8.21 19.01
N LYS A 267 0.43 8.57 17.71
CA LYS A 267 0.11 9.92 17.24
C LYS A 267 -1.36 10.30 17.38
N LEU A 268 -2.29 9.37 17.22
CA LEU A 268 -3.72 9.60 17.47
C LEU A 268 -3.99 9.86 18.96
N LYS A 269 -3.32 9.13 19.87
CA LYS A 269 -3.38 9.37 21.31
C LYS A 269 -2.80 10.74 21.67
N ASP A 270 -1.63 11.10 21.13
CA ASP A 270 -1.01 12.41 21.32
C ASP A 270 -1.94 13.54 20.81
N ALA A 271 -2.68 13.30 19.74
CA ALA A 271 -3.65 14.23 19.18
C ALA A 271 -4.97 14.30 19.96
N GLY A 272 -5.13 13.53 21.05
CA GLY A 272 -6.24 13.63 21.99
C GLY A 272 -7.28 12.52 21.94
N ALA A 273 -7.12 11.51 21.08
CA ALA A 273 -8.06 10.40 20.97
C ALA A 273 -7.97 9.44 22.17
N LEU A 274 -9.12 8.96 22.63
CA LEU A 274 -9.22 7.76 23.46
C LEU A 274 -9.16 6.55 22.56
N ILE A 275 -8.23 5.63 22.82
CA ILE A 275 -8.06 4.42 22.00
C ILE A 275 -7.99 3.20 22.91
N GLU A 276 -8.84 2.21 22.60
CA GLU A 276 -8.81 0.88 23.20
C GLU A 276 -8.35 -0.13 22.14
N LEU A 277 -7.43 -1.00 22.53
CA LEU A 277 -6.83 -2.02 21.65
C LEU A 277 -7.32 -3.40 22.08
N HIS A 278 -7.76 -4.18 21.10
CA HIS A 278 -8.11 -5.58 21.22
C HIS A 278 -7.24 -6.42 20.29
N ASP A 279 -7.32 -7.73 20.33
CA ASP A 279 -6.43 -8.62 19.56
C ASP A 279 -6.54 -8.37 18.04
N ASP A 280 -7.75 -8.12 17.53
CA ASP A 280 -8.07 -7.97 16.11
C ASP A 280 -8.88 -6.70 15.79
N SER A 281 -8.92 -5.76 16.71
CA SER A 281 -9.69 -4.53 16.51
C SER A 281 -9.15 -3.35 17.32
N ILE A 282 -9.50 -2.14 16.83
CA ILE A 282 -9.13 -0.87 17.44
C ILE A 282 -10.41 -0.04 17.59
N TYR A 283 -10.71 0.36 18.82
CA TYR A 283 -11.76 1.33 19.10
C TYR A 283 -11.15 2.71 19.34
N LEU A 284 -11.71 3.73 18.70
CA LEU A 284 -11.35 5.13 18.88
C LEU A 284 -12.58 5.96 19.25
N ASP A 285 -12.44 6.82 20.27
CA ASP A 285 -13.46 7.78 20.69
C ASP A 285 -12.87 9.19 20.77
N MET A 286 -13.46 10.11 20.02
CA MET A 286 -13.08 11.53 20.00
C MET A 286 -14.22 12.45 20.46
N ARG A 287 -15.31 11.92 20.96
CA ARG A 287 -16.46 12.69 21.42
C ARG A 287 -16.08 13.62 22.57
N ASN A 288 -16.50 14.89 22.48
CA ASN A 288 -16.24 15.94 23.49
C ASN A 288 -14.74 16.17 23.78
N ARG A 289 -13.88 15.93 22.81
CA ARG A 289 -12.43 16.13 22.90
C ARG A 289 -11.95 17.09 21.83
N ASP A 290 -10.90 17.81 22.13
CA ASP A 290 -10.22 18.70 21.18
C ASP A 290 -9.17 17.92 20.38
N ILE A 291 -9.01 18.29 19.11
CA ILE A 291 -7.89 17.82 18.28
C ILE A 291 -6.67 18.66 18.62
N LEU A 292 -5.61 18.00 19.09
CA LEU A 292 -4.33 18.61 19.41
C LEU A 292 -3.35 18.46 18.25
N PRO A 293 -2.49 19.46 18.00
CA PRO A 293 -1.50 19.40 16.94
C PRO A 293 -0.42 18.35 17.24
N VAL A 294 -0.02 17.58 16.24
CA VAL A 294 1.04 16.57 16.35
C VAL A 294 2.06 16.73 15.24
N ASN A 295 3.34 16.73 15.59
CA ASN A 295 4.43 16.73 14.62
C ASN A 295 4.63 15.32 14.07
N ILE A 296 4.76 15.22 12.74
CA ILE A 296 4.96 13.97 12.03
C ILE A 296 6.28 14.03 11.27
N ILE A 297 7.05 12.94 11.34
CA ILE A 297 8.20 12.69 10.48
C ILE A 297 8.00 11.28 9.93
N THR A 298 7.87 11.15 8.62
CA THR A 298 7.73 9.83 7.99
C THR A 298 9.06 9.07 8.03
N ALA A 299 8.99 7.77 8.21
CA ALA A 299 10.16 6.90 8.23
C ALA A 299 9.76 5.47 7.81
N PRO A 300 10.70 4.65 7.33
CA PRO A 300 10.46 3.23 7.11
C PRO A 300 9.95 2.55 8.39
N HIS A 301 9.17 1.48 8.23
CA HIS A 301 8.66 0.73 9.38
C HIS A 301 9.81 0.26 10.32
N PRO A 302 9.67 0.38 11.64
CA PRO A 302 8.47 0.71 12.44
C PRO A 302 8.25 2.21 12.70
N GLY A 303 8.80 3.09 11.87
CA GLY A 303 8.51 4.51 11.96
C GLY A 303 7.13 4.89 11.41
N PHE A 304 6.81 6.20 11.42
CA PHE A 304 5.52 6.68 10.96
C PHE A 304 5.37 6.49 9.44
N PRO A 305 4.34 5.76 8.97
CA PRO A 305 4.22 5.40 7.56
C PRO A 305 3.89 6.62 6.69
N THR A 306 4.64 6.79 5.61
CA THR A 306 4.38 7.82 4.60
C THR A 306 2.96 7.75 4.02
N ASP A 307 2.33 6.59 4.04
CA ASP A 307 0.97 6.36 3.56
C ASP A 307 -0.13 6.94 4.49
N MET A 308 0.22 7.39 5.70
CA MET A 308 -0.67 8.08 6.64
C MET A 308 -0.42 9.59 6.72
N GLN A 309 0.61 10.10 6.04
CA GLN A 309 1.01 11.50 6.10
C GLN A 309 -0.13 12.45 5.68
N ALA A 310 -0.79 12.21 4.55
CA ALA A 310 -1.82 13.08 4.02
C ALA A 310 -3.08 13.13 4.92
N GLN A 311 -3.47 12.02 5.53
CA GLN A 311 -4.60 11.95 6.46
C GLN A 311 -4.32 12.77 7.72
N PHE A 312 -3.11 12.66 8.30
CA PHE A 312 -2.71 13.46 9.46
C PHE A 312 -2.57 14.95 9.15
N MET A 313 -2.29 15.33 7.91
CA MET A 313 -2.31 16.75 7.52
C MET A 313 -3.71 17.35 7.63
N VAL A 314 -4.77 16.60 7.31
CA VAL A 314 -6.15 17.03 7.53
C VAL A 314 -6.45 17.18 9.03
N LEU A 315 -6.02 16.20 9.83
CA LEU A 315 -6.21 16.24 11.28
C LEU A 315 -5.53 17.47 11.89
N ASN A 316 -4.27 17.72 11.52
CA ASN A 316 -3.51 18.89 11.97
C ASN A 316 -4.10 20.22 11.48
N ALA A 317 -4.73 20.24 10.29
CA ALA A 317 -5.43 21.43 9.80
C ALA A 317 -6.63 21.84 10.67
N LEU A 318 -7.20 20.89 11.43
CA LEU A 318 -8.31 21.12 12.36
C LEU A 318 -7.87 21.20 13.82
N ALA A 319 -6.59 21.03 14.09
CA ALA A 319 -6.05 21.01 15.45
C ALA A 319 -5.95 22.42 16.05
N LYS A 320 -6.08 22.53 17.37
CA LYS A 320 -5.91 23.78 18.10
C LYS A 320 -4.43 24.13 18.28
N GLY A 321 -3.80 24.70 17.26
CA GLY A 321 -2.40 25.12 17.33
C GLY A 321 -1.64 24.90 16.02
N SER A 322 -0.31 24.83 16.10
CA SER A 322 0.57 24.67 14.96
C SER A 322 1.33 23.35 15.03
N SER A 323 1.62 22.78 13.89
CA SER A 323 2.38 21.53 13.76
C SER A 323 3.22 21.49 12.48
N THR A 324 4.07 20.47 12.37
CA THR A 324 4.88 20.23 11.19
C THR A 324 4.71 18.78 10.71
N VAL A 325 4.76 18.61 9.40
CA VAL A 325 4.82 17.30 8.76
C VAL A 325 6.02 17.25 7.82
N THR A 326 6.99 16.40 8.14
CA THR A 326 8.21 16.21 7.36
C THR A 326 8.15 14.88 6.63
N GLU A 327 8.27 14.92 5.30
CA GLU A 327 8.28 13.73 4.44
C GLU A 327 9.72 13.37 4.07
N THR A 328 10.13 12.15 4.44
CA THR A 328 11.51 11.68 4.21
C THR A 328 11.60 10.52 3.19
N ILE A 329 10.47 10.00 2.75
CA ILE A 329 10.39 8.81 1.88
C ILE A 329 10.23 9.21 0.41
N PHE A 330 9.31 10.16 0.13
CA PHE A 330 9.00 10.59 -1.23
C PHE A 330 9.03 12.11 -1.38
N GLU A 331 9.90 12.62 -2.23
CA GLU A 331 10.19 14.03 -2.41
C GLU A 331 8.99 14.89 -2.88
N ASN A 332 8.05 14.31 -3.63
CA ASN A 332 6.91 15.02 -4.22
C ASN A 332 5.56 14.69 -3.56
N ARG A 333 5.56 14.21 -2.31
CA ARG A 333 4.32 13.71 -1.69
C ARG A 333 3.47 14.78 -1.00
N PHE A 334 3.53 16.01 -1.46
CA PHE A 334 2.70 17.13 -0.98
C PHE A 334 1.73 17.68 -2.03
N MET A 335 1.42 16.93 -3.08
CA MET A 335 0.52 17.37 -4.16
C MET A 335 -0.92 17.61 -3.71
N HIS A 336 -1.34 17.07 -2.56
CA HIS A 336 -2.66 17.33 -1.95
C HIS A 336 -2.71 18.65 -1.18
N VAL A 337 -1.57 19.25 -0.85
CA VAL A 337 -1.51 20.49 -0.07
C VAL A 337 -2.24 21.65 -0.76
N PRO A 338 -2.01 21.95 -2.04
CA PRO A 338 -2.77 23.00 -2.74
C PRO A 338 -4.29 22.76 -2.72
N GLU A 339 -4.72 21.49 -2.82
CA GLU A 339 -6.15 21.15 -2.80
C GLU A 339 -6.77 21.36 -1.41
N LEU A 340 -6.06 21.01 -0.34
CA LEU A 340 -6.51 21.30 1.03
C LEU A 340 -6.52 22.82 1.32
N MET A 341 -5.58 23.58 0.75
CA MET A 341 -5.57 25.05 0.84
C MET A 341 -6.79 25.66 0.13
N ARG A 342 -7.27 25.08 -0.97
CA ARG A 342 -8.55 25.46 -1.63
C ARG A 342 -9.76 25.28 -0.69
N MET A 343 -9.66 24.33 0.26
CA MET A 343 -10.67 24.09 1.29
C MET A 343 -10.47 24.98 2.54
N GLY A 344 -9.51 25.90 2.53
CA GLY A 344 -9.25 26.85 3.60
C GLY A 344 -8.19 26.44 4.60
N ALA A 345 -7.47 25.33 4.39
CA ALA A 345 -6.34 24.97 5.24
C ALA A 345 -5.18 25.97 5.11
N LYS A 346 -4.47 26.21 6.20
CA LYS A 346 -3.32 27.12 6.27
C LYS A 346 -2.02 26.32 6.33
N PHE A 347 -1.40 26.15 5.17
CA PHE A 347 -0.17 25.39 4.98
C PHE A 347 0.93 26.24 4.37
N SER A 348 2.18 25.98 4.78
CA SER A 348 3.39 26.56 4.17
C SER A 348 4.42 25.47 3.96
N ILE A 349 4.82 25.24 2.71
CA ILE A 349 5.81 24.21 2.33
C ILE A 349 7.21 24.82 2.36
N GLN A 350 8.14 24.17 3.07
CA GLN A 350 9.55 24.52 3.12
C GLN A 350 10.40 23.25 2.92
N GLY A 351 10.92 23.06 1.72
CA GLY A 351 11.66 21.84 1.37
C GLY A 351 10.75 20.59 1.48
N ASN A 352 11.12 19.66 2.34
CA ASN A 352 10.37 18.44 2.63
C ASN A 352 9.48 18.54 3.88
N THR A 353 9.23 19.74 4.37
CA THR A 353 8.41 19.98 5.58
C THR A 353 7.26 20.92 5.25
N VAL A 354 6.07 20.58 5.72
CA VAL A 354 4.89 21.46 5.71
C VAL A 354 4.63 21.96 7.12
N HIS A 355 4.59 23.28 7.26
CA HIS A 355 4.11 23.95 8.46
C HIS A 355 2.60 24.14 8.35
N ILE A 356 1.88 23.79 9.41
CA ILE A 356 0.43 23.76 9.47
C ILE A 356 -0.03 24.64 10.62
N GLU A 357 -0.91 25.59 10.34
CA GLU A 357 -1.67 26.34 11.32
C GLU A 357 -3.11 25.84 11.32
N GLY A 358 -3.62 25.41 12.47
CA GLY A 358 -4.98 24.89 12.58
C GLY A 358 -6.02 25.97 12.29
N VAL A 359 -7.14 25.55 11.70
CA VAL A 359 -8.30 26.41 11.43
C VAL A 359 -9.54 25.85 12.13
N GLU A 360 -10.50 26.72 12.43
CA GLU A 360 -11.74 26.29 13.09
C GLU A 360 -12.56 25.36 12.17
N GLN A 361 -12.54 25.62 10.86
CA GLN A 361 -13.37 24.92 9.90
C GLN A 361 -12.76 24.92 8.50
N LEU A 362 -12.83 23.79 7.82
CA LEU A 362 -12.62 23.68 6.38
C LEU A 362 -13.93 23.98 5.64
N LYS A 363 -13.83 24.38 4.38
CA LYS A 363 -14.98 24.70 3.51
C LYS A 363 -15.02 23.73 2.33
N GLY A 364 -16.22 23.31 1.97
CA GLY A 364 -16.45 22.49 0.79
C GLY A 364 -15.96 23.20 -0.48
N ALA A 365 -15.31 22.45 -1.35
CA ALA A 365 -14.76 22.94 -2.61
C ALA A 365 -14.75 21.83 -3.67
N GLN A 366 -14.53 22.21 -4.92
CA GLN A 366 -14.18 21.27 -5.97
C GLN A 366 -12.66 21.05 -5.94
N VAL A 367 -12.23 19.82 -5.68
CA VAL A 367 -10.83 19.41 -5.49
C VAL A 367 -10.51 18.20 -6.34
N MET A 368 -9.23 18.00 -6.61
CA MET A 368 -8.75 16.98 -7.52
C MET A 368 -7.79 16.03 -6.81
N ALA A 369 -8.11 14.75 -6.83
CA ALA A 369 -7.21 13.71 -6.35
C ALA A 369 -5.97 13.60 -7.26
N THR A 370 -4.80 13.54 -6.67
CA THR A 370 -3.50 13.47 -7.37
C THR A 370 -2.86 12.09 -7.25
N ASP A 371 -3.12 11.39 -6.18
CA ASP A 371 -2.68 10.02 -5.91
C ASP A 371 -3.62 9.34 -4.91
N LEU A 372 -3.36 8.06 -4.60
CA LEU A 372 -4.20 7.25 -3.74
C LEU A 372 -4.40 7.85 -2.32
N ARG A 373 -3.34 8.27 -1.66
CA ARG A 373 -3.41 8.75 -0.26
C ARG A 373 -3.84 10.21 -0.17
N ALA A 374 -3.48 11.02 -1.16
CA ALA A 374 -4.06 12.35 -1.35
C ALA A 374 -5.58 12.26 -1.51
N SER A 375 -6.07 11.31 -2.30
CA SER A 375 -7.53 11.08 -2.45
C SER A 375 -8.21 10.84 -1.10
N ALA A 376 -7.63 9.99 -0.25
CA ALA A 376 -8.17 9.68 1.07
C ALA A 376 -8.23 10.92 1.97
N SER A 377 -7.18 11.75 1.97
CA SER A 377 -7.16 12.99 2.75
C SER A 377 -8.24 13.97 2.30
N LEU A 378 -8.48 14.11 0.99
CA LEU A 378 -9.53 14.98 0.45
C LEU A 378 -10.94 14.47 0.79
N VAL A 379 -11.15 13.15 0.83
CA VAL A 379 -12.41 12.58 1.32
C VAL A 379 -12.62 12.91 2.79
N ILE A 380 -11.61 12.71 3.66
CA ILE A 380 -11.69 13.06 5.08
C ILE A 380 -11.99 14.55 5.24
N ALA A 381 -11.26 15.42 4.53
CA ALA A 381 -11.48 16.86 4.57
C ALA A 381 -12.92 17.22 4.15
N GLY A 382 -13.45 16.59 3.09
CA GLY A 382 -14.83 16.79 2.65
C GLY A 382 -15.89 16.36 3.66
N LEU A 383 -15.64 15.30 4.43
CA LEU A 383 -16.57 14.81 5.47
C LEU A 383 -16.73 15.79 6.64
N VAL A 384 -15.71 16.62 6.90
CA VAL A 384 -15.71 17.56 8.03
C VAL A 384 -15.85 19.02 7.60
N ALA A 385 -15.78 19.32 6.30
CA ALA A 385 -15.91 20.66 5.76
C ALA A 385 -17.36 21.18 5.86
N GLU A 386 -17.52 22.50 5.97
CA GLU A 386 -18.81 23.13 5.82
C GLU A 386 -19.27 23.11 4.34
N GLY A 387 -20.47 22.60 4.08
CA GLY A 387 -21.05 22.55 2.73
C GLY A 387 -20.70 21.27 1.97
N THR A 388 -20.58 21.39 0.64
CA THR A 388 -20.38 20.24 -0.25
C THR A 388 -19.01 20.29 -0.91
N THR A 389 -18.32 19.14 -0.89
CA THR A 389 -17.03 18.93 -1.58
C THR A 389 -17.23 17.98 -2.76
N ILE A 390 -16.67 18.33 -3.91
CA ILE A 390 -16.58 17.44 -5.07
C ILE A 390 -15.12 16.99 -5.22
N VAL A 391 -14.88 15.67 -5.07
CA VAL A 391 -13.56 15.10 -5.29
C VAL A 391 -13.52 14.45 -6.67
N GLU A 392 -12.70 14.99 -7.55
CA GLU A 392 -12.50 14.47 -8.91
C GLU A 392 -11.37 13.43 -8.95
N ARG A 393 -11.30 12.67 -10.05
CA ARG A 393 -10.27 11.65 -10.32
C ARG A 393 -10.23 10.53 -9.26
N ILE A 394 -11.39 10.12 -8.78
CA ILE A 394 -11.51 9.09 -7.71
C ILE A 394 -11.05 7.70 -8.12
N TYR A 395 -10.70 7.49 -9.39
CA TYR A 395 -10.03 6.27 -9.85
C TYR A 395 -8.72 5.99 -9.11
N HIS A 396 -8.09 7.02 -8.53
CA HIS A 396 -6.95 6.85 -7.63
C HIS A 396 -7.37 6.15 -6.33
N MET A 397 -8.57 6.47 -5.81
CA MET A 397 -9.13 5.85 -4.61
C MET A 397 -9.41 4.36 -4.83
N ASP A 398 -10.01 4.01 -5.99
CA ASP A 398 -10.38 2.64 -6.34
C ASP A 398 -9.17 1.68 -6.45
N ARG A 399 -7.96 2.21 -6.45
CA ARG A 399 -6.73 1.44 -6.47
C ARG A 399 -6.34 0.86 -5.11
N GLY A 400 -6.85 1.41 -4.01
CA GLY A 400 -6.39 0.99 -2.69
C GLY A 400 -7.39 1.12 -1.54
N TYR A 401 -8.62 1.57 -1.80
CA TYR A 401 -9.70 1.58 -0.81
C TYR A 401 -10.93 0.87 -1.39
N GLU A 402 -11.28 -0.24 -0.78
CA GLU A 402 -12.41 -1.06 -1.20
C GLU A 402 -13.73 -0.39 -0.81
N HIS A 403 -14.50 0.09 -1.82
CA HIS A 403 -15.83 0.68 -1.63
C HIS A 403 -15.93 1.69 -0.49
N ILE A 404 -14.96 2.62 -0.40
CA ILE A 404 -14.86 3.58 0.70
C ILE A 404 -16.16 4.35 0.94
N GLU A 405 -16.90 4.69 -0.13
CA GLU A 405 -18.18 5.39 -0.03
C GLU A 405 -19.26 4.56 0.68
N ARG A 406 -19.23 3.24 0.54
CA ARG A 406 -20.17 2.34 1.24
C ARG A 406 -19.84 2.26 2.72
N LYS A 407 -18.55 2.08 3.06
CA LYS A 407 -18.08 2.00 4.44
C LYS A 407 -18.30 3.33 5.18
N ILE A 408 -18.03 4.48 4.55
CA ILE A 408 -18.30 5.81 5.13
C ILE A 408 -19.80 6.04 5.35
N ARG A 409 -20.66 5.64 4.41
CA ARG A 409 -22.13 5.73 4.61
C ARG A 409 -22.61 4.86 5.76
N ALA A 410 -22.05 3.67 5.92
CA ALA A 410 -22.38 2.80 7.05
C ALA A 410 -21.99 3.42 8.40
N LEU A 411 -20.96 4.29 8.43
CA LEU A 411 -20.57 5.08 9.60
C LEU A 411 -21.37 6.39 9.76
N GLY A 412 -22.39 6.64 8.91
CA GLY A 412 -23.26 7.82 8.98
C GLY A 412 -22.77 9.03 8.17
N GLY A 413 -21.66 8.93 7.44
CA GLY A 413 -21.19 9.99 6.55
C GLY A 413 -22.04 10.12 5.29
N THR A 414 -22.06 11.31 4.70
CA THR A 414 -22.80 11.59 3.47
C THR A 414 -21.83 11.72 2.30
N ILE A 415 -21.73 10.67 1.53
CA ILE A 415 -20.86 10.57 0.34
C ILE A 415 -21.56 9.78 -0.77
N GLU A 416 -21.51 10.29 -1.97
CA GLU A 416 -22.10 9.67 -3.15
C GLU A 416 -21.07 9.61 -4.29
N ARG A 417 -21.06 8.47 -5.00
CA ARG A 417 -20.34 8.34 -6.26
C ARG A 417 -21.26 8.81 -7.38
N ILE A 418 -20.87 9.89 -8.06
CA ILE A 418 -21.59 10.46 -9.19
C ILE A 418 -20.82 10.23 -10.48
N SER A 419 -21.51 9.82 -11.53
CA SER A 419 -20.91 9.66 -12.86
C SER A 419 -20.60 11.05 -13.44
N GLY A 420 -19.36 11.27 -13.83
CA GLY A 420 -19.00 12.46 -14.60
C GLY A 420 -19.55 12.33 -16.04
N GLN A 421 -20.23 13.36 -16.50
CA GLN A 421 -20.57 13.51 -17.91
C GLN A 421 -19.34 13.63 -18.79
#